data_efb4f4117aba80254e05ca66efe789c3
#
_entry.id   efb4f4117aba80254e05ca66efe789c3
#
_cell.length_a   1.000
_cell.length_b   1.000
_cell.length_c   1.000
_cell.angle_alpha   90.00
_cell.angle_beta   90.00
_cell.angle_gamma   90.00
#
_symmetry.space_group_name_H-M   'P 1'
#
loop_
_entity.id
_entity.type
_entity.pdbx_description
1 polymer ?
#
loop_
_entity_poly.entity_id
_entity_poly.type
_entity_poly.pdbx_seq_one_letter_code
_entity_poly.pdbx_strand_id
1 'polypeptide(L)'
;VDKFRGLEITNYWIDEAQEVSPDVKLILDGRLSWPAGSDRSIFKSILTTNPCDTEHWIYKMYVMEPLEDTAYWRQSARQNPHLHQSYYDELELAYRDRPELKRRYVDGEWGAIFSGKPVYLEEFAWEYHVSKEHLQPVWGVTIHRGWDFGLTPACVITQVNPNGTWNILRELWSDDMGIDEFGDAVVDFCNREFTGYMYEDVGDPAGRSRSQTDEKSCMEILAAKGIWCREAITNALIPRLEAVKRRLTKSYKGRPRILIDPRCRRLIDGFSGGYRFAERGNTGTFGDKPEKNSSSHCHDALQYIAMDLFGYSEQ
;
A
#
# COMPACT_ATOMS: atom_id res chain seq x y z
N VAL A 1 -11.67 -24.43 -16.92
CA VAL A 1 -10.48 -24.33 -17.82
C VAL A 1 -10.63 -25.26 -18.99
N ASP A 2 -10.99 -26.53 -18.81
CA ASP A 2 -11.09 -27.54 -19.89
C ASP A 2 -12.16 -27.23 -20.95
N LYS A 3 -13.19 -26.46 -20.61
CA LYS A 3 -14.28 -26.08 -21.52
C LYS A 3 -13.83 -25.17 -22.68
N PHE A 4 -12.67 -24.53 -22.57
CA PHE A 4 -12.16 -23.64 -23.61
C PHE A 4 -11.14 -24.30 -24.55
N ARG A 5 -10.82 -25.59 -24.31
CA ARG A 5 -9.94 -26.36 -25.19
C ARG A 5 -10.64 -26.60 -26.52
N GLY A 6 -9.96 -26.28 -27.63
CA GLY A 6 -10.47 -26.46 -28.98
C GLY A 6 -11.30 -25.29 -29.55
N LEU A 7 -11.44 -24.19 -28.81
CA LEU A 7 -11.99 -22.95 -29.37
C LEU A 7 -11.01 -22.29 -30.33
N GLU A 8 -11.55 -21.72 -31.41
CA GLU A 8 -10.85 -20.80 -32.32
C GLU A 8 -11.73 -19.56 -32.43
N ILE A 9 -11.27 -18.45 -31.91
CA ILE A 9 -12.05 -17.22 -31.74
C ILE A 9 -11.27 -16.00 -32.27
N THR A 10 -12.00 -14.96 -32.62
CA THR A 10 -11.43 -13.66 -33.02
C THR A 10 -11.36 -12.71 -31.84
N ASN A 11 -12.40 -12.72 -31.00
CA ASN A 11 -12.50 -11.83 -29.85
C ASN A 11 -13.16 -12.56 -28.69
N TYR A 12 -12.90 -12.07 -27.47
CA TYR A 12 -13.66 -12.48 -26.31
C TYR A 12 -13.89 -11.31 -25.35
N TRP A 13 -14.91 -11.44 -24.54
CA TRP A 13 -15.22 -10.53 -23.45
C TRP A 13 -15.42 -11.34 -22.17
N ILE A 14 -14.76 -10.92 -21.10
CA ILE A 14 -14.96 -11.45 -19.75
C ILE A 14 -15.59 -10.34 -18.92
N ASP A 15 -16.83 -10.56 -18.50
CA ASP A 15 -17.50 -9.70 -17.54
C ASP A 15 -17.21 -10.19 -16.12
N GLU A 16 -17.21 -9.27 -15.13
CA GLU A 16 -16.81 -9.54 -13.74
C GLU A 16 -15.45 -10.26 -13.66
N ALA A 17 -14.48 -9.75 -14.44
CA ALA A 17 -13.19 -10.42 -14.64
C ALA A 17 -12.41 -10.60 -13.32
N GLN A 18 -12.73 -9.84 -12.25
CA GLN A 18 -12.14 -10.03 -10.93
C GLN A 18 -12.51 -11.38 -10.28
N GLU A 19 -13.56 -12.04 -10.74
CA GLU A 19 -13.96 -13.37 -10.26
C GLU A 19 -13.31 -14.52 -11.05
N VAL A 20 -12.52 -14.18 -12.06
CA VAL A 20 -11.94 -15.14 -13.01
C VAL A 20 -10.44 -15.30 -12.76
N SER A 21 -9.97 -16.54 -12.72
CA SER A 21 -8.54 -16.86 -12.62
C SER A 21 -7.76 -16.32 -13.83
N PRO A 22 -6.54 -15.81 -13.63
CA PRO A 22 -5.66 -15.39 -14.73
C PRO A 22 -5.40 -16.50 -15.77
N ASP A 23 -5.45 -17.77 -15.35
CA ASP A 23 -5.28 -18.92 -16.24
C ASP A 23 -6.37 -19.01 -17.31
N VAL A 24 -7.59 -18.58 -17.01
CA VAL A 24 -8.69 -18.54 -17.99
C VAL A 24 -8.37 -17.55 -19.08
N LYS A 25 -7.88 -16.35 -18.70
CA LYS A 25 -7.44 -15.33 -19.66
C LYS A 25 -6.31 -15.86 -20.56
N LEU A 26 -5.28 -16.46 -19.98
CA LEU A 26 -4.15 -17.01 -20.73
C LEU A 26 -4.59 -18.07 -21.74
N ILE A 27 -5.54 -18.93 -21.37
CA ILE A 27 -6.08 -19.94 -22.27
C ILE A 27 -6.86 -19.28 -23.41
N LEU A 28 -7.72 -18.30 -23.12
CA LEU A 28 -8.50 -17.60 -24.12
C LEU A 28 -7.61 -16.80 -25.09
N ASP A 29 -6.55 -16.16 -24.60
CA ASP A 29 -5.55 -15.50 -25.45
C ASP A 29 -4.89 -16.47 -26.44
N GLY A 30 -4.60 -17.69 -25.99
CA GLY A 30 -4.09 -18.76 -26.85
C GLY A 30 -5.10 -19.28 -27.87
N ARG A 31 -6.38 -18.91 -27.78
CA ARG A 31 -7.46 -19.27 -28.71
C ARG A 31 -7.80 -18.15 -29.71
N LEU A 32 -7.21 -16.99 -29.59
CA LEU A 32 -7.34 -15.89 -30.56
C LEU A 32 -6.58 -16.21 -31.84
N SER A 33 -7.18 -17.01 -32.70
CA SER A 33 -6.53 -17.60 -33.87
C SER A 33 -7.40 -17.62 -35.14
N TRP A 34 -8.66 -17.27 -35.04
CA TRP A 34 -9.58 -17.30 -36.19
C TRP A 34 -9.93 -15.89 -36.70
N PRO A 35 -9.90 -15.62 -38.00
CA PRO A 35 -9.50 -16.54 -39.11
C PRO A 35 -7.99 -16.81 -39.11
N ALA A 36 -7.62 -18.05 -39.46
CA ALA A 36 -6.23 -18.45 -39.53
C ALA A 36 -5.44 -17.60 -40.53
N GLY A 37 -4.23 -17.19 -40.20
CA GLY A 37 -3.38 -16.33 -41.01
C GLY A 37 -3.75 -14.85 -40.99
N SER A 38 -4.70 -14.43 -40.17
CA SER A 38 -5.04 -13.02 -39.98
C SER A 38 -3.96 -12.27 -39.20
N ASP A 39 -3.87 -10.96 -39.44
CA ASP A 39 -3.04 -10.06 -38.65
C ASP A 39 -3.52 -10.02 -37.19
N ARG A 40 -2.57 -9.96 -36.24
CA ARG A 40 -2.87 -9.93 -34.80
C ARG A 40 -3.71 -8.71 -34.37
N SER A 41 -3.71 -7.64 -35.16
CA SER A 41 -4.45 -6.41 -34.86
C SER A 41 -5.98 -6.57 -34.84
N ILE A 42 -6.52 -7.62 -35.45
CA ILE A 42 -7.97 -7.88 -35.43
C ILE A 42 -8.43 -8.58 -34.13
N PHE A 43 -7.52 -9.26 -33.45
CA PHE A 43 -7.85 -10.00 -32.23
C PHE A 43 -7.97 -9.07 -31.03
N LYS A 44 -9.09 -9.16 -30.33
CA LYS A 44 -9.37 -8.30 -29.16
C LYS A 44 -9.80 -9.11 -27.97
N SER A 45 -9.29 -8.73 -26.80
CA SER A 45 -9.80 -9.18 -25.51
C SER A 45 -10.34 -7.99 -24.72
N ILE A 46 -11.54 -8.11 -24.19
CA ILE A 46 -12.18 -7.08 -23.36
C ILE A 46 -12.42 -7.69 -21.97
N LEU A 47 -12.01 -6.95 -20.97
CA LEU A 47 -12.29 -7.29 -19.57
C LEU A 47 -13.08 -6.15 -18.95
N THR A 48 -14.23 -6.46 -18.37
CA THR A 48 -14.98 -5.54 -17.53
C THR A 48 -14.93 -6.04 -16.09
N THR A 49 -14.71 -5.12 -15.15
CA THR A 49 -14.49 -5.47 -13.76
C THR A 49 -14.85 -4.32 -12.85
N ASN A 50 -15.41 -4.63 -11.68
CA ASN A 50 -15.35 -3.70 -10.57
C ASN A 50 -13.89 -3.61 -10.07
N PRO A 51 -13.44 -2.44 -9.60
CA PRO A 51 -12.12 -2.34 -8.99
C PRO A 51 -11.95 -3.37 -7.87
N CYS A 52 -10.83 -4.03 -7.84
CA CYS A 52 -10.49 -5.04 -6.85
C CYS A 52 -9.25 -4.62 -6.05
N ASP A 53 -8.67 -5.56 -5.33
CA ASP A 53 -7.44 -5.38 -4.56
C ASP A 53 -6.26 -5.03 -5.48
N THR A 54 -5.34 -4.21 -5.03
CA THR A 54 -4.11 -3.85 -5.75
C THR A 54 -3.16 -5.03 -5.91
N GLU A 55 -3.32 -6.10 -5.10
CA GLU A 55 -2.61 -7.37 -5.28
C GLU A 55 -3.23 -8.27 -6.36
N HIS A 56 -4.42 -7.93 -6.83
CA HIS A 56 -5.12 -8.72 -7.83
C HIS A 56 -4.43 -8.65 -9.20
N TRP A 57 -4.47 -9.77 -9.96
CA TRP A 57 -3.77 -9.91 -11.24
C TRP A 57 -4.19 -8.86 -12.28
N ILE A 58 -5.47 -8.42 -12.30
CA ILE A 58 -5.96 -7.39 -13.23
C ILE A 58 -5.25 -6.05 -12.94
N TYR A 59 -5.18 -5.65 -11.66
CA TYR A 59 -4.50 -4.42 -11.29
C TYR A 59 -3.02 -4.45 -11.66
N LYS A 60 -2.33 -5.55 -11.33
CA LYS A 60 -0.91 -5.73 -11.66
C LYS A 60 -0.65 -5.64 -13.15
N MET A 61 -1.47 -6.33 -13.96
CA MET A 61 -1.26 -6.48 -15.40
C MET A 61 -1.67 -5.25 -16.22
N TYR A 62 -2.69 -4.50 -15.80
CA TYR A 62 -3.28 -3.44 -16.63
C TYR A 62 -3.14 -2.04 -16.06
N VAL A 63 -2.90 -1.91 -14.74
CA VAL A 63 -2.78 -0.60 -14.09
C VAL A 63 -1.35 -0.33 -13.66
N MET A 64 -0.70 -1.34 -13.09
CA MET A 64 0.65 -1.22 -12.53
C MET A 64 1.75 -1.35 -13.58
N GLU A 65 1.66 -2.38 -14.40
CA GLU A 65 2.63 -2.72 -15.46
C GLU A 65 1.86 -2.99 -16.75
N PRO A 66 1.26 -1.94 -17.36
CA PRO A 66 0.45 -2.11 -18.57
C PRO A 66 1.33 -2.68 -19.69
N LEU A 67 0.84 -3.77 -20.29
CA LEU A 67 1.48 -4.37 -21.46
C LEU A 67 1.36 -3.42 -22.66
N GLU A 68 2.31 -3.51 -23.59
CA GLU A 68 2.16 -2.91 -24.91
C GLU A 68 0.84 -3.40 -25.53
N ASP A 69 0.19 -2.58 -26.31
CA ASP A 69 -1.11 -2.88 -26.95
C ASP A 69 -2.31 -3.06 -26.01
N THR A 70 -2.20 -2.62 -24.76
CA THR A 70 -3.33 -2.57 -23.83
C THR A 70 -3.81 -1.15 -23.58
N ALA A 71 -5.12 -1.01 -23.33
CA ALA A 71 -5.73 0.24 -22.90
C ALA A 71 -6.62 0.00 -21.70
N TYR A 72 -6.55 0.90 -20.74
CA TYR A 72 -7.32 0.86 -19.51
C TYR A 72 -8.17 2.13 -19.38
N TRP A 73 -9.45 1.95 -19.09
CA TRP A 73 -10.38 3.05 -18.81
C TRP A 73 -11.03 2.84 -17.45
N ARG A 74 -11.01 3.87 -16.64
CA ARG A 74 -11.75 3.92 -15.39
C ARG A 74 -13.00 4.76 -15.56
N GLN A 75 -14.13 4.24 -15.11
CA GLN A 75 -15.40 4.94 -15.11
C GLN A 75 -16.03 4.88 -13.72
N SER A 76 -16.31 6.04 -13.14
CA SER A 76 -17.11 6.14 -11.92
C SER A 76 -18.57 5.88 -12.25
N ALA A 77 -19.32 5.30 -11.32
CA ALA A 77 -20.76 5.14 -11.46
C ALA A 77 -21.47 6.48 -11.77
N ARG A 78 -20.96 7.58 -11.21
CA ARG A 78 -21.50 8.94 -11.42
C ARG A 78 -21.41 9.45 -12.87
N GLN A 79 -20.62 8.82 -13.70
CA GLN A 79 -20.48 9.14 -15.11
C GLN A 79 -21.52 8.42 -15.99
N ASN A 80 -22.37 7.58 -15.40
CA ASN A 80 -23.45 6.93 -16.15
C ASN A 80 -24.65 7.91 -16.32
N PRO A 81 -24.89 8.39 -17.54
CA PRO A 81 -25.94 9.39 -17.78
C PRO A 81 -27.37 8.84 -17.68
N HIS A 82 -27.50 7.51 -17.60
CA HIS A 82 -28.80 6.82 -17.56
C HIS A 82 -29.32 6.59 -16.13
N LEU A 83 -28.50 6.85 -15.10
CA LEU A 83 -28.90 6.68 -13.71
C LEU A 83 -29.37 8.02 -13.11
N HIS A 84 -30.51 7.97 -12.43
CA HIS A 84 -31.06 9.14 -11.75
C HIS A 84 -30.25 9.48 -10.49
N GLN A 85 -30.22 10.77 -10.09
CA GLN A 85 -29.48 11.22 -8.92
C GLN A 85 -29.87 10.48 -7.64
N SER A 86 -31.16 10.14 -7.46
CA SER A 86 -31.63 9.39 -6.30
C SER A 86 -30.96 8.03 -6.12
N TYR A 87 -30.53 7.37 -7.21
CA TYR A 87 -29.79 6.13 -7.12
C TYR A 87 -28.43 6.32 -6.42
N TYR A 88 -27.76 7.43 -6.73
CA TYR A 88 -26.47 7.75 -6.07
C TYR A 88 -26.68 8.15 -4.61
N ASP A 89 -27.74 8.88 -4.31
CA ASP A 89 -28.07 9.27 -2.94
C ASP A 89 -28.39 8.05 -2.07
N GLU A 90 -29.07 7.05 -2.64
CA GLU A 90 -29.35 5.76 -1.99
C GLU A 90 -28.05 4.96 -1.76
N LEU A 91 -27.14 4.90 -2.76
CA LEU A 91 -25.86 4.24 -2.61
C LEU A 91 -24.98 4.93 -1.55
N GLU A 92 -24.95 6.26 -1.52
CA GLU A 92 -24.21 6.99 -0.50
C GLU A 92 -24.76 6.74 0.90
N LEU A 93 -26.07 6.64 1.01
CA LEU A 93 -26.73 6.28 2.28
C LEU A 93 -26.39 4.84 2.69
N ALA A 94 -26.47 3.89 1.75
CA ALA A 94 -26.16 2.47 1.98
C ALA A 94 -24.70 2.24 2.39
N TYR A 95 -23.79 3.03 1.83
CA TYR A 95 -22.34 2.90 2.10
C TYR A 95 -21.81 3.93 3.10
N ARG A 96 -22.69 4.65 3.84
CA ARG A 96 -22.28 5.67 4.80
C ARG A 96 -21.24 5.18 5.79
N ASP A 97 -21.44 3.98 6.34
CA ASP A 97 -20.57 3.36 7.34
C ASP A 97 -19.54 2.41 6.72
N ARG A 98 -19.45 2.37 5.39
CA ARG A 98 -18.58 1.49 4.62
C ARG A 98 -17.90 2.28 3.48
N PRO A 99 -17.03 3.25 3.79
CA PRO A 99 -16.40 4.12 2.80
C PRO A 99 -15.56 3.37 1.77
N GLU A 100 -15.02 2.19 2.11
CA GLU A 100 -14.30 1.31 1.19
C GLU A 100 -15.21 0.76 0.08
N LEU A 101 -16.49 0.47 0.39
CA LEU A 101 -17.47 0.05 -0.60
C LEU A 101 -17.87 1.22 -1.51
N LYS A 102 -18.05 2.41 -0.93
CA LYS A 102 -18.33 3.63 -1.72
C LYS A 102 -17.20 3.89 -2.73
N ARG A 103 -15.94 3.90 -2.29
CA ARG A 103 -14.78 4.08 -3.17
C ARG A 103 -14.78 3.07 -4.32
N ARG A 104 -15.02 1.80 -4.02
CA ARG A 104 -15.02 0.74 -5.03
C ARG A 104 -16.20 0.84 -6.00
N TYR A 105 -17.43 0.88 -5.49
CA TYR A 105 -18.64 0.72 -6.31
C TYR A 105 -19.22 2.04 -6.82
N VAL A 106 -18.92 3.17 -6.19
CA VAL A 106 -19.41 4.49 -6.61
C VAL A 106 -18.29 5.26 -7.33
N ASP A 107 -17.13 5.33 -6.72
CA ASP A 107 -16.04 6.17 -7.22
C ASP A 107 -15.12 5.40 -8.20
N GLY A 108 -15.26 4.07 -8.30
CA GLY A 108 -14.49 3.21 -9.20
C GLY A 108 -13.02 3.14 -8.84
N GLU A 109 -12.70 3.20 -7.54
CA GLU A 109 -11.31 3.19 -7.07
C GLU A 109 -10.83 1.78 -6.75
N TRP A 110 -9.59 1.49 -7.14
CA TRP A 110 -8.92 0.27 -6.75
C TRP A 110 -8.62 0.29 -5.25
N GLY A 111 -8.70 -0.86 -4.63
CA GLY A 111 -8.42 -1.03 -3.21
C GLY A 111 -9.12 -2.26 -2.64
N ALA A 112 -8.57 -2.82 -1.59
CA ALA A 112 -9.17 -3.97 -0.93
C ALA A 112 -10.45 -3.57 -0.19
N ILE A 113 -11.48 -4.43 -0.23
CA ILE A 113 -12.59 -4.38 0.73
C ILE A 113 -12.17 -5.21 1.93
N PHE A 114 -12.02 -4.55 3.05
CA PHE A 114 -11.62 -5.21 4.28
C PHE A 114 -12.82 -5.34 5.22
N SER A 115 -13.03 -6.53 5.78
CA SER A 115 -13.88 -6.65 6.95
C SER A 115 -13.05 -6.26 8.17
N GLY A 116 -13.57 -5.35 9.00
CA GLY A 116 -12.86 -4.83 10.17
C GLY A 116 -12.94 -3.31 10.28
N LYS A 117 -12.34 -2.78 11.34
CA LYS A 117 -12.30 -1.34 11.58
C LYS A 117 -10.96 -0.77 11.11
N PRO A 118 -10.92 0.01 10.00
CA PRO A 118 -9.68 0.65 9.56
C PRO A 118 -9.11 1.59 10.62
N VAL A 119 -7.76 1.70 10.64
CA VAL A 119 -7.06 2.52 11.65
C VAL A 119 -7.04 4.00 11.27
N TYR A 120 -6.82 4.32 9.99
CA TYR A 120 -6.52 5.68 9.52
C TYR A 120 -7.48 6.20 8.44
N LEU A 121 -8.53 5.46 8.10
CA LEU A 121 -9.38 5.78 6.95
C LEU A 121 -10.08 7.13 7.08
N GLU A 122 -10.42 7.54 8.29
CA GLU A 122 -11.09 8.82 8.56
C GLU A 122 -10.15 10.02 8.37
N GLU A 123 -8.86 9.84 8.66
CA GLU A 123 -7.83 10.89 8.59
C GLU A 123 -7.12 10.95 7.25
N PHE A 124 -7.17 9.86 6.46
CA PHE A 124 -6.46 9.76 5.19
C PHE A 124 -7.35 10.09 4.00
N ALA A 125 -6.86 10.96 3.12
CA ALA A 125 -7.45 11.24 1.81
C ALA A 125 -6.37 11.11 0.73
N TRP A 126 -6.61 10.24 -0.24
CA TRP A 126 -5.65 9.92 -1.31
C TRP A 126 -5.18 11.19 -2.05
N GLU A 127 -6.11 11.99 -2.57
CA GLU A 127 -5.79 13.17 -3.37
C GLU A 127 -5.06 14.26 -2.59
N TYR A 128 -5.10 14.19 -1.26
CA TYR A 128 -4.49 15.17 -0.38
C TYR A 128 -3.14 14.71 0.18
N HIS A 129 -2.99 13.41 0.47
CA HIS A 129 -1.81 12.88 1.15
C HIS A 129 -0.84 12.12 0.23
N VAL A 130 -1.29 11.68 -0.96
CA VAL A 130 -0.41 11.02 -1.92
C VAL A 130 0.08 12.04 -2.96
N SER A 131 1.38 12.09 -3.14
CA SER A 131 1.98 12.98 -4.15
C SER A 131 1.60 12.53 -5.56
N LYS A 132 1.36 13.50 -6.45
CA LYS A 132 1.16 13.22 -7.88
C LYS A 132 2.45 12.83 -8.58
N GLU A 133 3.58 13.27 -8.04
CA GLU A 133 4.92 13.01 -8.57
C GLU A 133 5.77 12.28 -7.54
N HIS A 134 6.85 11.66 -7.99
CA HIS A 134 7.81 11.03 -7.10
C HIS A 134 8.49 12.07 -6.23
N LEU A 135 8.45 11.85 -4.92
CA LEU A 135 9.08 12.72 -3.95
C LEU A 135 10.61 12.59 -4.04
N GLN A 136 11.27 13.74 -4.08
CA GLN A 136 12.73 13.81 -4.01
C GLN A 136 13.15 14.32 -2.64
N PRO A 137 14.17 13.72 -2.01
CA PRO A 137 14.67 14.22 -0.75
C PRO A 137 15.38 15.57 -0.91
N VAL A 138 15.28 16.40 0.09
CA VAL A 138 15.98 17.69 0.14
C VAL A 138 17.42 17.46 0.56
N TRP A 139 18.38 17.93 -0.24
CA TRP A 139 19.79 17.78 0.04
C TRP A 139 20.20 18.47 1.34
N GLY A 140 21.08 17.81 2.11
CA GLY A 140 21.58 18.32 3.40
C GLY A 140 20.60 18.15 4.57
N VAL A 141 19.44 17.58 4.34
CA VAL A 141 18.47 17.22 5.39
C VAL A 141 18.56 15.73 5.70
N THR A 142 18.59 15.39 6.97
CA THR A 142 18.65 14.00 7.45
C THR A 142 17.47 13.17 6.96
N ILE A 143 17.75 11.96 6.51
CA ILE A 143 16.75 10.93 6.21
C ILE A 143 16.53 10.08 7.46
N HIS A 144 15.27 9.86 7.84
CA HIS A 144 14.90 9.00 8.95
C HIS A 144 14.39 7.67 8.43
N ARG A 145 14.92 6.56 8.97
CA ARG A 145 14.49 5.21 8.63
C ARG A 145 13.85 4.54 9.83
N GLY A 146 12.64 4.02 9.64
CA GLY A 146 11.92 3.25 10.66
C GLY A 146 11.99 1.77 10.35
N TRP A 147 12.16 0.96 11.37
CA TRP A 147 12.35 -0.48 11.24
C TRP A 147 11.31 -1.25 12.04
N ASP A 148 10.66 -2.20 11.41
CA ASP A 148 9.91 -3.26 12.06
C ASP A 148 10.67 -4.57 11.87
N PHE A 149 10.92 -5.27 12.99
CA PHE A 149 11.70 -6.51 13.01
C PHE A 149 10.77 -7.70 13.15
N GLY A 150 10.97 -8.72 12.36
CA GLY A 150 10.17 -9.92 12.37
C GLY A 150 10.51 -10.84 11.22
N LEU A 151 9.67 -11.84 10.98
CA LEU A 151 9.79 -12.73 9.82
C LEU A 151 9.52 -12.01 8.51
N THR A 152 8.82 -10.88 8.57
CA THR A 152 8.58 -9.97 7.45
C THR A 152 9.15 -8.60 7.80
N PRO A 153 10.47 -8.41 7.70
CA PRO A 153 11.09 -7.15 8.05
C PRO A 153 10.63 -6.02 7.12
N ALA A 154 10.49 -4.82 7.69
CA ALA A 154 10.13 -3.62 6.94
C ALA A 154 11.01 -2.43 7.34
N CYS A 155 11.32 -1.59 6.35
CA CYS A 155 12.01 -0.33 6.53
C CYS A 155 11.28 0.77 5.77
N VAL A 156 10.86 1.83 6.48
CA VAL A 156 10.24 3.00 5.87
C VAL A 156 11.22 4.16 5.89
N ILE A 157 11.41 4.82 4.76
CA ILE A 157 12.39 5.89 4.55
C ILE A 157 11.66 7.20 4.42
N THR A 158 11.97 8.15 5.29
CA THR A 158 11.26 9.43 5.39
C THR A 158 12.19 10.61 5.56
N GLN A 159 11.66 11.81 5.33
CA GLN A 159 12.38 13.06 5.59
C GLN A 159 11.41 14.13 6.07
N VAL A 160 11.80 14.91 7.07
CA VAL A 160 11.07 16.12 7.45
C VAL A 160 11.68 17.30 6.71
N ASN A 161 10.94 17.87 5.77
CA ASN A 161 11.41 19.01 4.99
C ASN A 161 11.54 20.27 5.85
N PRO A 162 12.36 21.27 5.42
CA PRO A 162 12.51 22.53 6.15
C PRO A 162 11.19 23.31 6.34
N ASN A 163 10.18 23.06 5.50
CA ASN A 163 8.84 23.63 5.65
C ASN A 163 7.97 22.89 6.68
N GLY A 164 8.49 21.81 7.30
CA GLY A 164 7.83 20.99 8.29
C GLY A 164 6.87 19.92 7.72
N THR A 165 6.85 19.71 6.41
CA THR A 165 6.13 18.58 5.79
C THR A 165 6.96 17.30 5.97
N TRP A 166 6.33 16.24 6.46
CA TRP A 166 6.92 14.91 6.58
C TRP A 166 6.69 14.13 5.29
N ASN A 167 7.74 13.93 4.52
CA ASN A 167 7.71 13.18 3.27
C ASN A 167 8.05 11.72 3.54
N ILE A 168 7.15 10.83 3.15
CA ILE A 168 7.39 9.38 3.11
C ILE A 168 7.93 9.07 1.72
N LEU A 169 9.22 8.78 1.63
CA LEU A 169 9.94 8.68 0.35
C LEU A 169 9.86 7.29 -0.26
N ARG A 170 10.06 6.25 0.57
CA ARG A 170 10.10 4.84 0.16
C ARG A 170 9.67 3.92 1.29
N GLU A 171 9.25 2.74 0.90
CA GLU A 171 9.09 1.58 1.78
C GLU A 171 9.84 0.39 1.19
N LEU A 172 10.51 -0.37 2.04
CA LEU A 172 11.12 -1.65 1.73
C LEU A 172 10.59 -2.69 2.69
N TRP A 173 10.38 -3.89 2.21
CA TRP A 173 9.90 -5.02 2.99
C TRP A 173 10.25 -6.33 2.29
N SER A 174 10.23 -7.43 3.03
CA SER A 174 10.41 -8.77 2.46
C SER A 174 9.59 -9.79 3.25
N ASP A 175 9.04 -10.77 2.55
CA ASP A 175 8.33 -11.88 3.19
C ASP A 175 9.27 -13.07 3.50
N ASP A 176 10.47 -13.11 2.89
CA ASP A 176 11.37 -14.27 2.93
C ASP A 176 12.83 -13.93 3.27
N MET A 177 13.12 -12.74 3.78
CA MET A 177 14.50 -12.35 4.16
C MET A 177 14.66 -12.26 5.67
N GLY A 178 15.76 -12.79 6.19
CA GLY A 178 16.21 -12.47 7.54
C GLY A 178 16.71 -11.03 7.63
N ILE A 179 16.81 -10.51 8.86
CA ILE A 179 17.23 -9.11 9.09
C ILE A 179 18.65 -8.83 8.57
N ASP A 180 19.50 -9.83 8.50
CA ASP A 180 20.88 -9.71 7.97
C ASP A 180 20.83 -9.37 6.47
N GLU A 181 20.20 -10.21 5.67
CA GLU A 181 20.05 -10.01 4.23
C GLU A 181 19.21 -8.76 3.91
N PHE A 182 18.15 -8.54 4.66
CA PHE A 182 17.30 -7.35 4.48
C PHE A 182 18.06 -6.06 4.78
N GLY A 183 18.94 -6.05 5.81
CA GLY A 183 19.80 -4.92 6.12
C GLY A 183 20.73 -4.56 4.96
N ASP A 184 21.34 -5.57 4.30
CA ASP A 184 22.18 -5.36 3.10
C ASP A 184 21.35 -4.78 1.94
N ALA A 185 20.15 -5.31 1.70
CA ALA A 185 19.26 -4.80 0.67
C ALA A 185 18.87 -3.32 0.90
N VAL A 186 18.63 -2.92 2.16
CA VAL A 186 18.35 -1.52 2.51
C VAL A 186 19.59 -0.64 2.30
N VAL A 187 20.78 -1.09 2.67
CA VAL A 187 22.04 -0.36 2.45
C VAL A 187 22.27 -0.15 0.95
N ASP A 188 22.15 -1.21 0.15
CA ASP A 188 22.34 -1.15 -1.29
C ASP A 188 21.32 -0.23 -1.96
N PHE A 189 20.07 -0.29 -1.53
CA PHE A 189 19.02 0.61 -2.00
C PHE A 189 19.35 2.07 -1.66
N CYS A 190 19.70 2.36 -0.42
CA CYS A 190 20.04 3.72 0.02
C CYS A 190 21.29 4.27 -0.67
N ASN A 191 22.30 3.45 -0.90
CA ASN A 191 23.50 3.84 -1.63
C ASN A 191 23.21 4.23 -3.09
N ARG A 192 22.23 3.59 -3.70
CA ARG A 192 21.82 3.87 -5.07
C ARG A 192 20.88 5.08 -5.19
N GLU A 193 19.85 5.15 -4.34
CA GLU A 193 18.79 6.15 -4.45
C GLU A 193 19.04 7.42 -3.62
N PHE A 194 19.81 7.31 -2.53
CA PHE A 194 19.99 8.37 -1.53
C PHE A 194 21.47 8.56 -1.17
N THR A 195 22.36 8.54 -2.17
CA THR A 195 23.80 8.70 -1.99
C THR A 195 24.14 10.02 -1.30
N GLY A 196 24.95 9.98 -0.25
CA GLY A 196 25.49 11.16 0.43
C GLY A 196 24.55 11.80 1.46
N TYR A 197 23.39 11.21 1.74
CA TYR A 197 22.55 11.65 2.84
C TYR A 197 23.03 11.08 4.18
N MET A 198 22.72 11.80 5.26
CA MET A 198 22.85 11.29 6.62
C MET A 198 21.57 10.56 7.02
N TYR A 199 21.71 9.54 7.83
CA TYR A 199 20.60 8.70 8.28
C TYR A 199 20.48 8.69 9.80
N GLU A 200 19.23 8.68 10.27
CA GLU A 200 18.86 8.35 11.63
C GLU A 200 17.88 7.18 11.61
N ASP A 201 18.17 6.16 12.39
CA ASP A 201 17.44 4.91 12.41
C ASP A 201 16.73 4.71 13.75
N VAL A 202 15.45 4.32 13.69
CA VAL A 202 14.64 3.98 14.85
C VAL A 202 13.80 2.74 14.56
N GLY A 203 13.69 1.83 15.51
CA GLY A 203 12.96 0.59 15.28
C GLY A 203 12.22 0.06 16.52
N ASP A 204 11.52 -1.05 16.32
CA ASP A 204 10.82 -1.75 17.37
C ASP A 204 11.78 -2.03 18.55
N PRO A 205 11.43 -1.62 19.79
CA PRO A 205 12.20 -1.98 20.96
C PRO A 205 12.44 -3.49 21.14
N ALA A 206 11.53 -4.33 20.63
CA ALA A 206 11.71 -5.78 20.65
C ALA A 206 12.94 -6.25 19.84
N GLY A 207 13.41 -5.46 18.86
CA GLY A 207 14.61 -5.73 18.07
C GLY A 207 15.93 -5.79 18.85
N ARG A 208 15.91 -5.37 20.13
CA ARG A 208 17.05 -5.54 21.07
C ARG A 208 17.10 -6.92 21.70
N SER A 209 16.01 -7.67 21.68
CA SER A 209 15.97 -9.01 22.24
C SER A 209 16.85 -9.96 21.41
N ARG A 210 17.68 -10.75 22.08
CA ARG A 210 18.54 -11.73 21.42
C ARG A 210 17.71 -12.88 20.86
N SER A 211 18.05 -13.31 19.66
CA SER A 211 17.53 -14.54 19.09
C SER A 211 18.07 -15.75 19.88
N GLN A 212 17.23 -16.76 20.08
CA GLN A 212 17.69 -18.02 20.70
C GLN A 212 18.66 -18.82 19.79
N THR A 213 18.68 -18.51 18.49
CA THR A 213 19.46 -19.25 17.50
C THR A 213 20.84 -18.63 17.26
N ASP A 214 20.93 -17.28 17.21
CA ASP A 214 22.15 -16.60 16.75
C ASP A 214 22.83 -15.74 17.84
N GLU A 215 22.31 -15.74 19.06
CA GLU A 215 22.78 -14.95 20.20
C GLU A 215 22.86 -13.42 19.95
N LYS A 216 22.56 -12.94 18.74
CA LYS A 216 22.57 -11.53 18.34
C LYS A 216 21.15 -10.96 18.25
N SER A 217 21.03 -9.70 18.58
CA SER A 217 19.80 -8.95 18.37
C SER A 217 19.73 -8.40 16.94
N CYS A 218 18.52 -8.07 16.44
CA CYS A 218 18.36 -7.43 15.14
C CYS A 218 19.15 -6.12 15.04
N MET A 219 19.21 -5.35 16.13
CA MET A 219 19.94 -4.09 16.16
C MET A 219 21.47 -4.30 16.12
N GLU A 220 22.01 -5.37 16.77
CA GLU A 220 23.42 -5.71 16.67
C GLU A 220 23.81 -6.17 15.24
N ILE A 221 22.92 -6.90 14.56
CA ILE A 221 23.11 -7.30 13.15
C ILE A 221 23.15 -6.05 12.26
N LEU A 222 22.21 -5.13 12.41
CA LEU A 222 22.18 -3.87 11.66
C LEU A 222 23.40 -2.98 11.94
N ALA A 223 23.86 -2.91 13.20
CA ALA A 223 25.06 -2.14 13.58
C ALA A 223 26.32 -2.65 12.89
N ALA A 224 26.45 -3.96 12.67
CA ALA A 224 27.55 -4.55 11.91
C ALA A 224 27.58 -4.11 10.43
N LYS A 225 26.44 -3.61 9.91
CA LYS A 225 26.30 -3.08 8.54
C LYS A 225 26.39 -1.54 8.50
N GLY A 226 26.71 -0.89 9.62
CA GLY A 226 26.79 0.56 9.74
C GLY A 226 25.43 1.24 9.95
N ILE A 227 24.38 0.48 10.29
CA ILE A 227 23.04 0.99 10.60
C ILE A 227 22.88 1.03 12.13
N TRP A 228 22.97 2.25 12.70
CA TRP A 228 22.85 2.46 14.14
C TRP A 228 21.40 2.72 14.54
N CYS A 229 20.61 1.65 14.63
CA CYS A 229 19.20 1.73 14.94
C CYS A 229 18.98 1.91 16.46
N ARG A 230 18.29 3.01 16.83
CA ARG A 230 17.82 3.26 18.20
C ARG A 230 16.50 2.55 18.46
N GLU A 231 16.25 2.24 19.73
CA GLU A 231 14.91 1.81 20.16
C GLU A 231 13.93 2.98 20.06
N ALA A 232 12.74 2.72 19.56
CA ALA A 232 11.64 3.66 19.69
C ALA A 232 11.30 3.90 21.17
N ILE A 233 10.84 5.10 21.48
CA ILE A 233 10.57 5.55 22.85
C ILE A 233 9.52 4.67 23.55
N THR A 234 8.60 4.10 22.78
CA THR A 234 7.56 3.21 23.30
C THR A 234 7.12 2.19 22.25
N ASN A 235 6.71 1.02 22.72
CA ASN A 235 6.01 0.02 21.91
C ASN A 235 4.49 0.05 22.13
N ALA A 236 3.97 0.97 22.95
CA ALA A 236 2.55 1.10 23.19
C ALA A 236 1.82 1.53 21.91
N LEU A 237 0.79 0.76 21.50
CA LEU A 237 0.11 0.92 20.23
C LEU A 237 -0.58 2.30 20.10
N ILE A 238 -1.36 2.69 21.09
CA ILE A 238 -2.20 3.91 21.01
C ILE A 238 -1.36 5.17 20.75
N PRO A 239 -0.28 5.47 21.52
CA PRO A 239 0.57 6.63 21.23
C PRO A 239 1.17 6.60 19.81
N ARG A 240 1.57 5.43 19.31
CA ARG A 240 2.13 5.27 17.96
C ARG A 240 1.10 5.60 16.88
N LEU A 241 -0.14 5.11 17.03
CA LEU A 241 -1.23 5.42 16.10
C LEU A 241 -1.55 6.92 16.11
N GLU A 242 -1.65 7.52 17.29
CA GLU A 242 -1.96 8.94 17.45
C GLU A 242 -0.88 9.86 16.87
N ALA A 243 0.40 9.48 16.95
CA ALA A 243 1.49 10.25 16.36
C ALA A 243 1.32 10.37 14.82
N VAL A 244 0.90 9.29 14.15
CA VAL A 244 0.61 9.31 12.70
C VAL A 244 -0.68 10.07 12.40
N LYS A 245 -1.79 9.82 13.14
CA LYS A 245 -3.07 10.49 12.96
C LYS A 245 -2.95 12.01 13.04
N ARG A 246 -2.20 12.51 14.02
CA ARG A 246 -1.95 13.95 14.16
C ARG A 246 -1.27 14.54 12.92
N ARG A 247 -0.40 13.80 12.24
CA ARG A 247 0.24 14.28 11.01
C ARG A 247 -0.70 14.25 9.82
N LEU A 248 -1.58 13.24 9.72
CA LEU A 248 -2.62 13.16 8.69
C LEU A 248 -3.63 14.31 8.81
N THR A 249 -4.06 14.64 10.03
CA THR A 249 -5.06 15.69 10.26
C THR A 249 -4.50 17.12 10.19
N LYS A 250 -3.17 17.28 10.32
CA LYS A 250 -2.53 18.60 10.26
C LYS A 250 -2.38 19.14 8.84
N SER A 251 -2.67 20.42 8.71
CA SER A 251 -2.41 21.17 7.47
C SER A 251 -1.69 22.50 7.77
N TYR A 252 -1.01 23.01 6.77
CA TYR A 252 -0.44 24.37 6.82
C TYR A 252 -0.66 25.06 5.49
N LYS A 253 -1.36 26.20 5.51
CA LYS A 253 -1.74 26.96 4.31
C LYS A 253 -2.41 26.07 3.23
N GLY A 254 -3.31 25.18 3.67
CA GLY A 254 -4.07 24.27 2.80
C GLY A 254 -3.26 23.08 2.26
N ARG A 255 -2.03 22.85 2.74
CA ARG A 255 -1.18 21.71 2.32
C ARG A 255 -1.06 20.69 3.46
N PRO A 256 -0.98 19.39 3.15
CA PRO A 256 -0.82 18.35 4.17
C PRO A 256 0.53 18.47 4.87
N ARG A 257 0.58 18.01 6.11
CA ARG A 257 1.82 17.90 6.88
C ARG A 257 2.48 16.53 6.77
N ILE A 258 1.85 15.60 6.08
CA ILE A 258 2.41 14.33 5.63
C ILE A 258 2.14 14.20 4.14
N LEU A 259 3.14 13.78 3.38
CA LEU A 259 3.02 13.54 1.95
C LEU A 259 3.71 12.21 1.61
N ILE A 260 3.02 11.35 0.87
CA ILE A 260 3.44 9.99 0.60
C ILE A 260 3.79 9.85 -0.87
N ASP A 261 4.98 9.31 -1.16
CA ASP A 261 5.36 8.95 -2.53
C ASP A 261 4.44 7.86 -3.07
N PRO A 262 3.95 7.95 -4.32
CA PRO A 262 3.04 6.97 -4.90
C PRO A 262 3.63 5.55 -5.02
N ARG A 263 4.95 5.40 -4.84
CA ARG A 263 5.62 4.09 -4.79
C ARG A 263 5.49 3.38 -3.44
N CYS A 264 5.06 4.08 -2.38
CA CYS A 264 4.80 3.50 -1.05
C CYS A 264 3.43 2.82 -1.01
N ARG A 265 3.26 1.75 -1.77
CA ARG A 265 1.95 1.12 -2.03
C ARG A 265 1.37 0.43 -0.81
N ARG A 266 2.17 -0.33 -0.05
CA ARG A 266 1.68 -1.02 1.16
C ARG A 266 1.23 -0.03 2.23
N LEU A 267 1.94 1.09 2.38
CA LEU A 267 1.50 2.17 3.27
C LEU A 267 0.20 2.81 2.76
N ILE A 268 0.12 3.11 1.47
CA ILE A 268 -1.08 3.71 0.87
C ILE A 268 -2.28 2.76 0.99
N ASP A 269 -2.11 1.48 0.70
CA ASP A 269 -3.15 0.46 0.87
C ASP A 269 -3.58 0.33 2.33
N GLY A 270 -2.62 0.35 3.25
CA GLY A 270 -2.91 0.34 4.68
C GLY A 270 -3.67 1.57 5.16
N PHE A 271 -3.28 2.77 4.73
CA PHE A 271 -4.03 4.01 5.00
C PHE A 271 -5.43 4.00 4.39
N SER A 272 -5.59 3.37 3.24
CA SER A 272 -6.87 3.23 2.54
C SER A 272 -7.80 2.17 3.15
N GLY A 273 -7.41 1.54 4.27
CA GLY A 273 -8.22 0.59 5.03
C GLY A 273 -7.61 -0.79 5.23
N GLY A 274 -6.46 -1.09 4.58
CA GLY A 274 -5.77 -2.36 4.73
C GLY A 274 -5.17 -2.57 6.12
N TYR A 275 -4.73 -1.51 6.78
CA TYR A 275 -4.31 -1.55 8.18
C TYR A 275 -5.51 -1.33 9.09
N ARG A 276 -5.98 -2.40 9.74
CA ARG A 276 -7.27 -2.44 10.43
C ARG A 276 -7.29 -3.34 11.65
N PHE A 277 -8.24 -3.12 12.53
CA PHE A 277 -8.60 -4.05 13.59
C PHE A 277 -9.51 -5.15 13.01
N ALA A 278 -9.14 -6.41 13.17
CA ALA A 278 -9.95 -7.53 12.72
C ALA A 278 -11.28 -7.60 13.48
N GLU A 279 -12.36 -7.94 12.80
CA GLU A 279 -13.64 -8.21 13.42
C GLU A 279 -13.63 -9.57 14.14
N ARG A 280 -14.11 -9.61 15.37
CA ARG A 280 -14.23 -10.86 16.15
C ARG A 280 -15.53 -11.58 15.80
N GLY A 281 -15.46 -12.48 14.82
CA GLY A 281 -16.66 -13.12 14.28
C GLY A 281 -17.57 -12.09 13.59
N ASN A 282 -18.83 -12.41 13.35
CA ASN A 282 -19.79 -11.46 12.77
C ASN A 282 -20.54 -10.68 13.87
N THR A 283 -19.85 -10.20 14.88
CA THR A 283 -20.45 -9.60 16.07
C THR A 283 -20.38 -8.07 16.12
N GLY A 284 -19.72 -7.44 15.14
CA GLY A 284 -19.46 -6.00 15.16
C GLY A 284 -18.46 -5.56 16.23
N THR A 285 -17.80 -6.50 16.91
CA THR A 285 -16.74 -6.20 17.88
C THR A 285 -15.37 -6.41 17.24
N PHE A 286 -14.39 -5.57 17.61
CA PHE A 286 -13.07 -5.56 16.99
C PHE A 286 -11.98 -6.02 17.96
N GLY A 287 -10.87 -6.47 17.42
CA GLY A 287 -9.69 -6.79 18.20
C GLY A 287 -9.08 -5.55 18.87
N ASP A 288 -8.25 -5.76 19.89
CA ASP A 288 -7.57 -4.68 20.61
C ASP A 288 -6.31 -4.19 19.89
N LYS A 289 -5.87 -4.92 18.87
CA LYS A 289 -4.72 -4.58 18.03
C LYS A 289 -5.08 -4.77 16.56
N PRO A 290 -4.52 -3.96 15.65
CA PRO A 290 -4.63 -4.22 14.22
C PRO A 290 -4.14 -5.62 13.88
N GLU A 291 -4.76 -6.25 12.90
CA GLU A 291 -4.33 -7.57 12.44
C GLU A 291 -2.95 -7.48 11.76
N LYS A 292 -2.17 -8.54 11.90
CA LYS A 292 -0.92 -8.67 11.17
C LYS A 292 -1.22 -9.14 9.74
N ASN A 293 -0.93 -8.28 8.79
CA ASN A 293 -1.12 -8.50 7.35
C ASN A 293 0.00 -7.82 6.55
N SER A 294 -0.07 -7.86 5.24
CA SER A 294 0.94 -7.29 4.35
C SER A 294 1.22 -5.80 4.58
N SER A 295 0.22 -5.02 5.03
CA SER A 295 0.40 -3.58 5.30
C SER A 295 0.96 -3.30 6.68
N SER A 296 0.76 -4.20 7.67
CA SER A 296 1.02 -3.90 9.09
C SER A 296 2.48 -3.58 9.38
N HIS A 297 3.43 -4.28 8.76
CA HIS A 297 4.86 -4.12 9.04
C HIS A 297 5.40 -2.74 8.61
N CYS A 298 5.00 -2.26 7.44
CA CYS A 298 5.36 -0.91 7.00
C CYS A 298 4.70 0.17 7.88
N HIS A 299 3.45 -0.06 8.33
CA HIS A 299 2.79 0.87 9.25
C HIS A 299 3.42 0.88 10.64
N ASP A 300 3.83 -0.27 11.17
CA ASP A 300 4.55 -0.34 12.44
C ASP A 300 5.90 0.41 12.35
N ALA A 301 6.67 0.17 11.29
CA ALA A 301 7.91 0.89 11.00
C ALA A 301 7.70 2.42 10.92
N LEU A 302 6.65 2.88 10.20
CA LEU A 302 6.28 4.29 10.09
C LEU A 302 5.91 4.91 11.45
N GLN A 303 5.17 4.17 12.28
CA GLN A 303 4.74 4.62 13.60
C GLN A 303 5.92 4.82 14.56
N TYR A 304 6.98 4.01 14.47
CA TYR A 304 8.19 4.22 15.28
C TYR A 304 8.88 5.54 14.93
N ILE A 305 8.98 5.89 13.63
CA ILE A 305 9.50 7.20 13.21
C ILE A 305 8.58 8.33 13.70
N ALA A 306 7.26 8.17 13.54
CA ALA A 306 6.30 9.18 13.97
C ALA A 306 6.41 9.49 15.45
N MET A 307 6.60 8.48 16.29
CA MET A 307 6.83 8.64 17.74
C MET A 307 8.12 9.37 18.03
N ASP A 308 9.20 9.03 17.33
CA ASP A 308 10.50 9.64 17.52
C ASP A 308 10.51 11.13 17.13
N LEU A 309 9.94 11.45 15.98
CA LEU A 309 9.94 12.82 15.45
C LEU A 309 8.86 13.73 16.06
N PHE A 310 7.71 13.18 16.45
CA PHE A 310 6.52 13.96 16.78
C PHE A 310 5.83 13.58 18.09
N GLY A 311 6.30 12.52 18.77
CA GLY A 311 5.63 11.96 19.94
C GLY A 311 5.56 12.89 21.15
N TYR A 312 6.52 13.82 21.30
CA TYR A 312 6.64 14.70 22.46
C TYR A 312 6.59 16.20 22.15
N SER A 313 6.49 16.59 20.89
CA SER A 313 6.72 17.98 20.48
C SER A 313 5.46 18.83 20.29
N GLU A 314 4.35 18.57 21.03
CA GLU A 314 3.22 19.51 21.05
C GLU A 314 2.39 19.34 22.34
N GLN A 315 2.87 19.97 23.40
CA GLN A 315 2.01 20.51 24.48
C GLN A 315 1.71 21.98 24.19
#